data_80a9ccea8f8199898f6ff48c56d1badc
#
_entry.id   80a9ccea8f8199898f6ff48c56d1badc
#
_cell.length_a   1.000
_cell.length_b   1.000
_cell.length_c   1.000
_cell.angle_alpha   90.00
_cell.angle_beta   90.00
_cell.angle_gamma   90.00
#
_symmetry.space_group_name_H-M   'P 1'
#
loop_
_entity.id
_entity.type
_entity.pdbx_description
1 polymer ?
#
loop_
_entity_poly.entity_id
_entity_poly.type
_entity_poly.pdbx_seq_one_letter_code
_entity_poly.pdbx_strand_id
1 'polypeptide(L)'
;GVIVTDMMQKLGFDQKTYDADEVLAEIADIVPFFKGITRERLGKLGLQWPVKEDGTDTKILHEKEFKLGKGRLKYFDWKESSEINKNKKEYPLILTTSRVLQHYNAATMTRRTKNINIVDEDILLVHPQDAKYRELNTGDIARLYSGRGEVALKVEVTDKVKEGVVFTTFHFPEHMVNMVTGHG
;
A
#
# COMPACT_ATOMS: atom_id res chain seq x y z
N GLY A 1 5.61 -21.31 4.34
CA GLY A 1 5.20 -22.71 4.12
C GLY A 1 5.35 -23.52 5.37
N VAL A 2 6.58 -23.72 5.88
CA VAL A 2 6.89 -24.62 7.03
C VAL A 2 6.00 -24.31 8.26
N ILE A 3 5.92 -23.04 8.69
CA ILE A 3 5.11 -22.66 9.87
C ILE A 3 3.63 -23.03 9.69
N VAL A 4 3.09 -22.84 8.50
CA VAL A 4 1.69 -23.17 8.20
C VAL A 4 1.49 -24.68 8.20
N THR A 5 2.42 -25.42 7.58
CA THR A 5 2.39 -26.89 7.56
C THR A 5 2.48 -27.49 8.98
N ASP A 6 3.38 -26.97 9.81
CA ASP A 6 3.47 -27.38 11.21
C ASP A 6 2.17 -27.17 11.98
N MET A 7 1.52 -26.04 11.74
CA MET A 7 0.23 -25.74 12.36
C MET A 7 -0.85 -26.69 11.89
N MET A 8 -0.91 -26.99 10.59
CA MET A 8 -1.85 -27.97 10.01
C MET A 8 -1.66 -29.36 10.63
N GLN A 9 -0.41 -29.83 10.70
CA GLN A 9 -0.09 -31.14 11.30
C GLN A 9 -0.49 -31.20 12.78
N LYS A 10 -0.23 -30.14 13.56
CA LYS A 10 -0.66 -30.06 14.97
C LYS A 10 -2.17 -30.02 15.15
N LEU A 11 -2.90 -29.56 14.15
CA LEU A 11 -4.37 -29.59 14.12
C LEU A 11 -4.92 -30.93 13.60
N GLY A 12 -4.08 -31.92 13.30
CA GLY A 12 -4.47 -33.24 12.87
C GLY A 12 -4.65 -33.44 11.36
N PHE A 13 -4.22 -32.46 10.55
CA PHE A 13 -4.20 -32.62 9.09
C PHE A 13 -2.97 -33.41 8.66
N ASP A 14 -3.17 -34.40 7.79
CA ASP A 14 -2.06 -35.14 7.18
C ASP A 14 -1.48 -34.33 6.01
N GLN A 15 -0.64 -33.34 6.36
CA GLN A 15 -0.03 -32.43 5.42
C GLN A 15 1.49 -32.57 5.46
N LYS A 16 2.08 -32.96 4.33
CA LYS A 16 3.56 -32.98 4.24
C LYS A 16 4.11 -31.55 4.17
N THR A 17 5.35 -31.39 4.60
CA THR A 17 6.11 -30.15 4.33
C THR A 17 6.63 -30.19 2.91
N TYR A 18 6.29 -29.18 2.11
CA TYR A 18 6.76 -29.00 0.74
C TYR A 18 7.98 -28.08 0.71
N ASP A 19 8.89 -28.33 -0.20
CA ASP A 19 9.90 -27.34 -0.55
C ASP A 19 9.39 -26.35 -1.61
N ALA A 20 10.17 -25.31 -1.88
CA ALA A 20 9.75 -24.24 -2.80
C ALA A 20 9.65 -24.75 -4.26
N ASP A 21 10.47 -25.72 -4.64
CA ASP A 21 10.51 -26.27 -5.99
C ASP A 21 9.32 -27.19 -6.26
N GLU A 22 8.91 -27.99 -5.26
CA GLU A 22 7.67 -28.76 -5.33
C GLU A 22 6.44 -27.87 -5.49
N VAL A 23 6.35 -26.80 -4.68
CA VAL A 23 5.24 -25.83 -4.76
C VAL A 23 5.24 -25.10 -6.11
N LEU A 24 6.40 -24.71 -6.62
CA LEU A 24 6.51 -24.08 -7.92
C LEU A 24 6.04 -25.00 -9.06
N ALA A 25 6.41 -26.28 -8.99
CA ALA A 25 6.00 -27.27 -9.98
C ALA A 25 4.47 -27.47 -9.97
N GLU A 26 3.85 -27.57 -8.78
CA GLU A 26 2.40 -27.64 -8.64
C GLU A 26 1.69 -26.39 -9.19
N ILE A 27 2.19 -25.19 -8.89
CA ILE A 27 1.66 -23.94 -9.45
C ILE A 27 1.77 -23.94 -10.97
N ALA A 28 2.90 -24.37 -11.52
CA ALA A 28 3.13 -24.42 -12.96
C ALA A 28 2.21 -25.42 -13.67
N ASP A 29 1.84 -26.52 -13.01
CA ASP A 29 0.89 -27.49 -13.55
C ASP A 29 -0.55 -26.97 -13.56
N ILE A 30 -0.98 -26.29 -12.52
CA ILE A 30 -2.35 -25.82 -12.35
C ILE A 30 -2.61 -24.50 -13.09
N VAL A 31 -1.63 -23.58 -13.12
CA VAL A 31 -1.80 -22.23 -13.64
C VAL A 31 -1.14 -22.07 -15.01
N PRO A 32 -1.92 -21.98 -16.12
CA PRO A 32 -1.38 -21.95 -17.48
C PRO A 32 -0.31 -20.88 -17.73
N PHE A 33 -0.42 -19.72 -17.06
CA PHE A 33 0.55 -18.63 -17.21
C PHE A 33 1.89 -18.86 -16.51
N PHE A 34 1.98 -19.91 -15.69
CA PHE A 34 3.22 -20.33 -15.00
C PHE A 34 3.82 -21.60 -15.62
N LYS A 35 3.16 -22.23 -16.59
CA LYS A 35 3.50 -23.56 -17.11
C LYS A 35 4.95 -23.70 -17.59
N GLY A 36 5.52 -22.62 -18.09
CA GLY A 36 6.92 -22.61 -18.52
C GLY A 36 7.94 -22.30 -17.43
N ILE A 37 7.51 -22.05 -16.20
CA ILE A 37 8.43 -21.70 -15.11
C ILE A 37 8.95 -22.98 -14.45
N THR A 38 10.25 -23.21 -14.54
CA THR A 38 10.96 -24.24 -13.79
C THR A 38 12.11 -23.62 -13.01
N ARG A 39 12.61 -24.33 -12.00
CA ARG A 39 13.75 -23.86 -11.21
C ARG A 39 14.96 -23.53 -12.06
N GLU A 40 15.27 -24.37 -13.03
CA GLU A 40 16.39 -24.22 -13.92
C GLU A 40 16.22 -22.97 -14.81
N ARG A 41 14.99 -22.76 -15.34
CA ARG A 41 14.69 -21.61 -16.22
C ARG A 41 14.67 -20.28 -15.48
N LEU A 42 14.34 -20.24 -14.20
CA LEU A 42 14.40 -19.01 -13.40
C LEU A 42 15.81 -18.42 -13.35
N GLY A 43 16.85 -19.23 -13.31
CA GLY A 43 18.23 -18.76 -13.23
C GLY A 43 18.45 -17.73 -12.11
N LYS A 44 19.35 -16.77 -12.37
CA LYS A 44 19.65 -15.70 -11.39
C LYS A 44 18.78 -14.47 -11.55
N LEU A 45 18.22 -14.23 -12.72
CA LEU A 45 17.47 -13.00 -13.06
C LEU A 45 15.94 -13.19 -12.96
N GLY A 46 15.47 -14.43 -12.87
CA GLY A 46 14.05 -14.74 -12.94
C GLY A 46 13.50 -14.70 -14.37
N LEU A 47 12.17 -14.84 -14.49
CA LEU A 47 11.43 -14.79 -15.74
C LEU A 47 10.30 -13.77 -15.62
N GLN A 48 10.01 -13.05 -16.70
CA GLN A 48 8.89 -12.10 -16.74
C GLN A 48 7.58 -12.82 -17.06
N TRP A 49 6.66 -12.74 -16.15
CA TRP A 49 5.33 -13.34 -16.28
C TRP A 49 4.44 -12.61 -17.31
N PRO A 50 3.57 -13.29 -18.03
CA PRO A 50 3.37 -14.75 -18.11
C PRO A 50 4.49 -15.46 -18.88
N VAL A 51 4.74 -16.72 -18.51
CA VAL A 51 5.75 -17.55 -19.15
C VAL A 51 5.06 -18.66 -19.93
N LYS A 52 5.39 -18.80 -21.21
CA LYS A 52 4.85 -19.85 -22.08
C LYS A 52 5.46 -21.21 -21.73
N GLU A 53 4.77 -22.28 -22.16
CA GLU A 53 5.20 -23.67 -21.89
C GLU A 53 6.63 -23.98 -22.39
N ASP A 54 7.05 -23.36 -23.50
CA ASP A 54 8.40 -23.45 -24.04
C ASP A 54 9.46 -22.70 -23.21
N GLY A 55 9.04 -21.96 -22.18
CA GLY A 55 9.90 -21.15 -21.31
C GLY A 55 10.10 -19.71 -21.79
N THR A 56 9.50 -19.32 -22.90
CA THR A 56 9.55 -17.93 -23.39
C THR A 56 8.81 -17.03 -22.41
N ASP A 57 9.49 -16.04 -21.86
CA ASP A 57 8.94 -15.03 -20.98
C ASP A 57 8.29 -13.85 -21.74
N THR A 58 7.50 -13.06 -21.05
CA THR A 58 6.73 -11.93 -21.62
C THR A 58 7.35 -10.61 -21.17
N LYS A 59 8.09 -9.95 -22.02
CA LYS A 59 8.73 -8.66 -21.72
C LYS A 59 7.73 -7.50 -21.68
N ILE A 60 6.73 -7.51 -22.56
CA ILE A 60 5.69 -6.48 -22.68
C ILE A 60 4.33 -7.18 -22.71
N LEU A 61 3.47 -6.86 -21.73
CA LEU A 61 2.11 -7.38 -21.70
C LEU A 61 1.28 -6.75 -22.83
N HIS A 62 0.46 -7.57 -23.48
CA HIS A 62 -0.47 -7.11 -24.52
C HIS A 62 0.20 -6.33 -25.68
N GLU A 63 1.42 -6.70 -26.04
CA GLU A 63 2.22 -6.02 -27.09
C GLU A 63 1.46 -5.90 -28.42
N LYS A 64 0.72 -6.92 -28.80
CA LYS A 64 -0.01 -6.96 -30.07
C LYS A 64 -1.51 -6.72 -29.92
N GLU A 65 -2.11 -7.32 -28.93
CA GLU A 65 -3.56 -7.27 -28.71
C GLU A 65 -3.94 -7.60 -27.28
N PHE A 66 -5.11 -7.15 -26.86
CA PHE A 66 -5.74 -7.61 -25.62
C PHE A 66 -6.54 -8.89 -25.88
N LYS A 67 -6.35 -9.92 -25.05
CA LYS A 67 -7.05 -11.22 -25.20
C LYS A 67 -8.58 -11.12 -25.24
N LEU A 68 -9.15 -10.14 -24.54
CA LEU A 68 -10.59 -9.86 -24.49
C LEU A 68 -11.04 -8.81 -25.52
N GLY A 69 -10.18 -8.46 -26.47
CA GLY A 69 -10.44 -7.40 -27.44
C GLY A 69 -10.22 -5.99 -26.86
N LYS A 70 -10.64 -4.98 -27.59
CA LYS A 70 -10.48 -3.57 -27.20
C LYS A 70 -11.17 -3.28 -25.86
N GLY A 71 -10.52 -2.48 -25.01
CA GLY A 71 -11.10 -2.01 -23.77
C GLY A 71 -12.41 -1.25 -23.97
N ARG A 72 -13.37 -1.47 -23.12
CA ARG A 72 -14.63 -0.72 -23.11
C ARG A 72 -14.45 0.55 -22.33
N LEU A 73 -14.53 1.70 -22.99
CA LEU A 73 -14.57 2.98 -22.32
C LEU A 73 -15.95 3.15 -21.67
N LYS A 74 -15.95 3.56 -20.40
CA LYS A 74 -17.17 3.82 -19.65
C LYS A 74 -17.05 5.19 -19.00
N TYR A 75 -18.00 6.06 -19.30
CA TYR A 75 -18.08 7.35 -18.67
C TYR A 75 -18.78 7.23 -17.32
N PHE A 76 -18.25 7.89 -16.32
CA PHE A 76 -18.84 8.02 -15.00
C PHE A 76 -18.84 9.49 -14.62
N ASP A 77 -20.00 10.00 -14.24
CA ASP A 77 -20.10 11.34 -13.65
C ASP A 77 -19.33 11.37 -12.33
N TRP A 78 -18.54 12.39 -12.15
CA TRP A 78 -17.94 12.66 -10.86
C TRP A 78 -19.03 12.99 -9.84
N LYS A 79 -18.98 12.37 -8.69
CA LYS A 79 -19.85 12.67 -7.55
C LYS A 79 -18.98 12.90 -6.33
N GLU A 80 -19.22 14.01 -5.64
CA GLU A 80 -18.54 14.28 -4.38
C GLU A 80 -18.92 13.20 -3.34
N SER A 81 -17.94 12.79 -2.53
CA SER A 81 -18.18 11.82 -1.47
C SER A 81 -19.28 12.29 -0.52
N SER A 82 -20.24 11.42 -0.26
CA SER A 82 -21.31 11.71 0.71
C SER A 82 -20.78 11.98 2.12
N GLU A 83 -19.66 11.40 2.48
CA GLU A 83 -18.99 11.63 3.76
C GLU A 83 -18.44 13.07 3.85
N ILE A 84 -17.74 13.55 2.79
CA ILE A 84 -17.22 14.90 2.75
C ILE A 84 -18.38 15.90 2.87
N ASN A 85 -19.44 15.73 2.08
CA ASN A 85 -20.57 16.64 2.07
C ASN A 85 -21.31 16.72 3.42
N LYS A 86 -21.53 15.57 4.08
CA LYS A 86 -22.23 15.52 5.36
C LYS A 86 -21.47 16.20 6.48
N ASN A 87 -20.15 16.07 6.47
CA ASN A 87 -19.30 16.42 7.61
C ASN A 87 -18.49 17.71 7.41
N LYS A 88 -18.62 18.39 6.26
CA LYS A 88 -17.81 19.54 5.87
C LYS A 88 -17.82 20.70 6.88
N LYS A 89 -18.89 20.88 7.63
CA LYS A 89 -18.99 21.94 8.65
C LYS A 89 -18.17 21.63 9.90
N GLU A 90 -18.18 20.36 10.31
CA GLU A 90 -17.53 19.90 11.52
C GLU A 90 -16.06 19.51 11.25
N TYR A 91 -15.81 18.90 10.09
CA TYR A 91 -14.48 18.45 9.64
C TYR A 91 -14.15 19.10 8.28
N PRO A 92 -13.71 20.38 8.28
CA PRO A 92 -13.54 21.15 7.05
C PRO A 92 -12.33 20.75 6.23
N LEU A 93 -11.39 19.98 6.79
CA LEU A 93 -10.18 19.53 6.12
C LEU A 93 -10.34 18.13 5.54
N ILE A 94 -9.74 17.91 4.39
CA ILE A 94 -9.62 16.58 3.78
C ILE A 94 -8.28 15.98 4.19
N LEU A 95 -8.31 14.83 4.86
CA LEU A 95 -7.11 14.04 5.13
C LEU A 95 -6.81 13.15 3.93
N THR A 96 -5.59 13.22 3.43
CA THR A 96 -5.03 12.24 2.50
C THR A 96 -3.82 11.54 3.12
N THR A 97 -3.67 10.26 2.85
CA THR A 97 -2.54 9.46 3.34
C THR A 97 -1.78 8.84 2.18
N SER A 98 -0.48 8.77 2.28
CA SER A 98 0.37 8.12 1.29
C SER A 98 1.69 7.67 1.92
N ARG A 99 2.71 7.51 1.10
CA ARG A 99 4.02 6.96 1.47
C ARG A 99 5.13 7.96 1.20
N VAL A 100 6.25 7.79 1.92
CA VAL A 100 7.54 8.41 1.58
C VAL A 100 8.46 7.36 0.96
N LEU A 101 9.46 7.81 0.22
CA LEU A 101 10.40 6.90 -0.48
C LEU A 101 11.24 6.04 0.48
N GLN A 102 11.47 6.52 1.68
CA GLN A 102 12.31 5.88 2.69
C GLN A 102 11.66 4.66 3.33
N HIS A 103 10.32 4.59 3.33
CA HIS A 103 9.60 3.53 4.02
C HIS A 103 8.63 2.77 3.15
N TYR A 104 8.49 1.47 3.44
CA TYR A 104 7.59 0.56 2.76
C TYR A 104 6.47 0.10 3.70
N ASN A 105 5.21 0.35 3.32
CA ASN A 105 4.01 0.02 4.11
C ASN A 105 4.13 0.50 5.58
N ALA A 106 3.91 -0.38 6.56
CA ALA A 106 4.06 -0.09 8.00
C ALA A 106 5.53 -0.03 8.47
N ALA A 107 6.48 0.13 7.55
CA ALA A 107 7.91 0.27 7.79
C ALA A 107 8.57 -0.85 8.63
N THR A 108 7.92 -2.00 8.78
CA THR A 108 8.41 -3.11 9.64
C THR A 108 9.82 -3.59 9.27
N MET A 109 10.21 -3.49 8.00
CA MET A 109 11.56 -3.81 7.53
C MET A 109 12.43 -2.56 7.42
N THR A 110 11.93 -1.49 6.81
CA THR A 110 12.72 -0.29 6.50
C THR A 110 13.13 0.51 7.74
N ARG A 111 12.39 0.44 8.84
CA ARG A 111 12.80 1.00 10.15
C ARG A 111 14.03 0.30 10.76
N ARG A 112 14.36 -0.90 10.29
CA ARG A 112 15.56 -1.65 10.72
C ARG A 112 16.80 -1.32 9.88
N THR A 113 16.69 -0.37 8.97
CA THR A 113 17.76 0.12 8.12
C THR A 113 18.07 1.57 8.46
N LYS A 114 19.09 2.14 7.80
CA LYS A 114 19.45 3.56 7.97
C LYS A 114 18.37 4.54 7.49
N ASN A 115 17.32 4.08 6.85
CA ASN A 115 16.19 4.90 6.42
C ASN A 115 15.48 5.58 7.60
N ILE A 116 15.50 4.96 8.78
CA ILE A 116 14.97 5.54 10.02
C ILE A 116 15.68 6.85 10.41
N ASN A 117 16.95 7.03 10.01
CA ASN A 117 17.71 8.26 10.29
C ASN A 117 17.32 9.41 9.35
N ILE A 118 16.53 9.14 8.31
CA ILE A 118 16.06 10.15 7.35
C ILE A 118 14.61 10.52 7.64
N VAL A 119 13.78 9.54 7.94
CA VAL A 119 12.37 9.71 8.33
C VAL A 119 12.10 8.77 9.51
N ASP A 120 11.80 9.32 10.66
CA ASP A 120 11.65 8.61 11.94
C ASP A 120 10.25 8.67 12.53
N GLU A 121 9.37 9.51 11.96
CA GLU A 121 7.99 9.67 12.39
C GLU A 121 7.04 10.03 11.25
N ASP A 122 5.73 9.80 11.43
CA ASP A 122 4.70 10.34 10.55
C ASP A 122 4.47 11.82 10.90
N ILE A 123 4.52 12.69 9.88
CA ILE A 123 4.37 14.15 10.03
C ILE A 123 3.06 14.58 9.37
N LEU A 124 2.37 15.52 9.98
CA LEU A 124 1.18 16.16 9.41
C LEU A 124 1.60 17.39 8.60
N LEU A 125 1.49 17.29 7.27
CA LEU A 125 1.69 18.43 6.38
C LEU A 125 0.44 19.29 6.36
N VAL A 126 0.60 20.59 6.57
CA VAL A 126 -0.49 21.57 6.64
C VAL A 126 -0.14 22.78 5.76
N HIS A 127 -1.11 23.20 4.93
CA HIS A 127 -0.92 24.39 4.09
C HIS A 127 -0.78 25.66 4.96
N PRO A 128 0.06 26.67 4.56
CA PRO A 128 0.30 27.87 5.36
C PRO A 128 -0.97 28.64 5.74
N GLN A 129 -1.98 28.73 4.87
CA GLN A 129 -3.25 29.38 5.20
C GLN A 129 -4.04 28.62 6.26
N ASP A 130 -4.09 27.31 6.15
CA ASP A 130 -4.75 26.44 7.14
C ASP A 130 -4.04 26.45 8.48
N ALA A 131 -2.70 26.49 8.46
CA ALA A 131 -1.86 26.59 9.66
C ALA A 131 -2.08 27.94 10.36
N LYS A 132 -2.07 29.04 9.60
CA LYS A 132 -2.33 30.39 10.12
C LYS A 132 -3.71 30.50 10.79
N TYR A 133 -4.74 29.96 10.14
CA TYR A 133 -6.11 29.97 10.69
C TYR A 133 -6.23 29.19 12.02
N ARG A 134 -5.38 28.19 12.21
CA ARG A 134 -5.37 27.30 13.39
C ARG A 134 -4.23 27.61 14.38
N GLU A 135 -3.47 28.69 14.14
CA GLU A 135 -2.34 29.12 14.96
C GLU A 135 -1.27 28.03 15.14
N LEU A 136 -1.03 27.24 14.06
CA LEU A 136 -0.05 26.14 14.05
C LEU A 136 1.26 26.58 13.41
N ASN A 137 2.37 26.14 14.00
CA ASN A 137 3.72 26.32 13.48
C ASN A 137 4.38 24.96 13.19
N THR A 138 5.39 24.96 12.33
CA THR A 138 6.22 23.77 12.13
C THR A 138 6.88 23.36 13.44
N GLY A 139 6.76 22.10 13.80
CA GLY A 139 7.25 21.52 15.05
C GLY A 139 6.20 21.38 16.15
N ASP A 140 5.05 22.04 16.04
CA ASP A 140 3.95 21.86 16.99
C ASP A 140 3.37 20.44 16.91
N ILE A 141 2.79 19.99 18.00
CA ILE A 141 1.99 18.75 18.03
C ILE A 141 0.53 19.13 17.88
N ALA A 142 -0.07 18.74 16.74
CA ALA A 142 -1.48 18.99 16.49
C ALA A 142 -2.31 17.72 16.71
N ARG A 143 -3.51 17.91 17.24
CA ARG A 143 -4.54 16.86 17.30
C ARG A 143 -5.31 16.83 15.98
N LEU A 144 -5.15 15.74 15.24
CA LEU A 144 -5.94 15.43 14.05
C LEU A 144 -7.10 14.52 14.48
N TYR A 145 -8.32 14.91 14.18
CA TYR A 145 -9.51 14.14 14.58
C TYR A 145 -10.55 14.08 13.47
N SER A 146 -11.37 13.07 13.53
CA SER A 146 -12.52 12.82 12.65
C SER A 146 -13.70 12.28 13.47
N GLY A 147 -14.82 11.98 12.84
CA GLY A 147 -15.95 11.30 13.49
C GLY A 147 -15.62 9.87 13.99
N ARG A 148 -14.42 9.36 13.78
CA ARG A 148 -13.97 7.99 14.15
C ARG A 148 -13.00 7.97 15.31
N GLY A 149 -12.18 8.98 15.45
CA GLY A 149 -11.18 9.06 16.51
C GLY A 149 -10.21 10.21 16.31
N GLU A 150 -9.12 10.16 17.03
CA GLU A 150 -8.10 11.21 17.01
C GLU A 150 -6.69 10.63 17.12
N VAL A 151 -5.73 11.39 16.61
CA VAL A 151 -4.28 11.13 16.72
C VAL A 151 -3.53 12.43 16.92
N ALA A 152 -2.37 12.38 17.58
CA ALA A 152 -1.47 13.51 17.72
C ALA A 152 -0.29 13.34 16.75
N LEU A 153 -0.01 14.37 15.95
CA LEU A 153 1.06 14.35 14.95
C LEU A 153 1.83 15.67 15.00
N LYS A 154 3.13 15.59 14.73
CA LYS A 154 3.97 16.76 14.57
C LYS A 154 3.68 17.45 13.24
N VAL A 155 3.58 18.76 13.26
CA VAL A 155 3.20 19.59 12.12
C VAL A 155 4.43 20.00 11.30
N GLU A 156 4.32 19.95 9.98
CA GLU A 156 5.16 20.67 9.03
C GLU A 156 4.26 21.60 8.21
N VAL A 157 4.47 22.90 8.33
CA VAL A 157 3.78 23.90 7.51
C VAL A 157 4.47 24.01 6.16
N THR A 158 3.76 23.72 5.08
CA THR A 158 4.33 23.62 3.74
C THR A 158 3.29 23.85 2.63
N ASP A 159 3.72 24.38 1.50
CA ASP A 159 2.93 24.55 0.28
C ASP A 159 2.86 23.29 -0.61
N LYS A 160 3.48 22.20 -0.18
CA LYS A 160 3.39 20.90 -0.85
C LYS A 160 1.96 20.31 -0.85
N VAL A 161 1.13 20.76 0.07
CA VAL A 161 -0.29 20.40 0.16
C VAL A 161 -1.16 21.59 -0.20
N LYS A 162 -2.37 21.34 -0.72
CA LYS A 162 -3.32 22.41 -1.06
C LYS A 162 -4.06 22.90 0.18
N GLU A 163 -4.53 24.17 0.14
CA GLU A 163 -5.45 24.67 1.15
C GLU A 163 -6.69 23.78 1.28
N GLY A 164 -7.12 23.51 2.51
CA GLY A 164 -8.21 22.59 2.83
C GLY A 164 -7.83 21.12 2.83
N VAL A 165 -6.57 20.79 2.55
CA VAL A 165 -6.06 19.39 2.53
C VAL A 165 -4.90 19.26 3.49
N VAL A 166 -4.94 18.24 4.32
CA VAL A 166 -3.81 17.82 5.16
C VAL A 166 -3.33 16.44 4.73
N PHE A 167 -2.04 16.22 4.86
CA PHE A 167 -1.40 14.97 4.45
C PHE A 167 -0.59 14.38 5.60
N THR A 168 -0.63 13.07 5.72
CA THR A 168 0.31 12.33 6.59
C THR A 168 0.67 11.00 5.96
N THR A 169 1.67 10.34 6.53
CA THR A 169 2.00 8.96 6.19
C THR A 169 1.35 7.98 7.19
N PHE A 170 1.56 6.68 7.00
CA PHE A 170 1.04 5.62 7.88
C PHE A 170 2.13 4.57 8.16
N HIS A 171 3.38 5.01 8.11
CA HIS A 171 4.51 4.11 8.27
C HIS A 171 4.80 3.74 9.72
N PHE A 172 4.39 4.58 10.67
CA PHE A 172 4.71 4.43 12.08
C PHE A 172 3.46 4.04 12.86
N PRO A 173 3.34 2.74 13.25
CA PRO A 173 2.16 2.25 13.96
C PRO A 173 1.94 2.93 15.31
N GLU A 174 2.95 3.59 15.87
CA GLU A 174 2.86 4.35 17.10
C GLU A 174 1.87 5.52 17.00
N HIS A 175 1.70 6.12 15.81
CA HIS A 175 0.77 7.22 15.58
C HIS A 175 -0.67 6.76 15.29
N MET A 176 -0.87 5.47 14.98
CA MET A 176 -2.20 4.86 14.76
C MET A 176 -3.13 5.66 13.83
N VAL A 177 -2.60 6.20 12.72
CA VAL A 177 -3.35 7.07 11.78
C VAL A 177 -4.66 6.44 11.30
N ASN A 178 -4.76 5.12 11.29
CA ASN A 178 -6.01 4.41 10.96
C ASN A 178 -7.17 4.72 11.91
N MET A 179 -6.92 5.26 13.10
CA MET A 179 -7.99 5.67 14.03
C MET A 179 -8.85 6.82 13.49
N VAL A 180 -8.31 7.63 12.58
CA VAL A 180 -9.02 8.76 11.99
C VAL A 180 -9.53 8.50 10.58
N THR A 181 -9.14 7.38 9.95
CA THR A 181 -9.55 7.03 8.58
C THR A 181 -10.78 6.12 8.57
N GLY A 182 -11.48 6.07 7.45
CA GLY A 182 -12.65 5.21 7.25
C GLY A 182 -12.34 3.95 6.47
N HIS A 183 -13.34 3.09 6.38
CA HIS A 183 -13.38 2.04 5.38
C HIS A 183 -13.60 2.69 4.03
N GLY A 184 -12.69 2.45 3.08
CA GLY A 184 -12.80 2.93 1.71
C GLY A 184 -13.95 2.29 0.94
#